data_fdd2ef271b4e865afe49aab6b9519790
#
_entry.id   fdd2ef271b4e865afe49aab6b9519790
#
_cell.length_a   1.000
_cell.length_b   1.000
_cell.length_c   1.000
_cell.angle_alpha   90.00
_cell.angle_beta   90.00
_cell.angle_gamma   90.00
#
_symmetry.space_group_name_H-M   'P 1'
#
loop_
_entity.id
_entity.type
_entity.pdbx_description
1 polymer ?
#
loop_
_entity_poly.entity_id
_entity_poly.type
_entity_poly.pdbx_seq_one_letter_code
_entity_poly.pdbx_strand_id
1 'polypeptide(L)'
;MIWNRDVEFKIVKIQWERIFLNIEIETEYRGEVSFAFSRFKRLNLQQMEAKEAGVTVEEMFDPAVEPDYEFEIKESYNIDYDRYENGKYYFSINISAVANREFLDNGKWRIIAQMPGSIAVTTVTKDIAYDLGEYSRVFPYGKDKYAYVMSFDLRNFRGENLELYFNSRFLVENRKWRKRKYIQEARSSKGKLKNFYKLIVIGLIRAFYIAVSSTTPKNGKRILFMSETKDFIWGNLKTIHDRLYERNLDGEFKIKVHARKSVGARQSVLSWIKTVFLIARSNYIFIDDYAPIFGFFKLKDKTKLIQVWHAGEGFKSVGFSRFGKTGSPFPTSCHKAYDYAITGSENLIKVYEEVFGIEKEAFLPVGMARLDGFLDEKNIADFKKEFYKQYPDFIDKKVILFAPTFRGSGQKNAYYDLDKIDLDEIYKFCGDKWIFVIKLHPFIDNGFEIPEEYQDKIFDFWDYQDINKLYYVTDLLVTDYSSNYYDYALLEKPVIFYTYDREFYELTRGVHRGVKQHAPGKVVESFEEFLQALKDEDFEEEKIKEFAKENFGHYTGDGADKAIDEILLKKEVIE
;
A
#
# COMPACT_ATOMS: atom_id res chain seq x y z
N MET A 1 -6.94 -12.89 34.15
CA MET A 1 -5.87 -11.89 34.38
C MET A 1 -6.36 -10.88 35.38
N ILE A 2 -5.50 -10.51 36.33
CA ILE A 2 -5.83 -9.58 37.41
C ILE A 2 -5.85 -8.15 36.83
N TRP A 3 -6.88 -7.39 37.21
CA TRP A 3 -6.95 -5.99 36.86
C TRP A 3 -6.09 -5.16 37.82
N ASN A 4 -5.09 -4.48 37.28
CA ASN A 4 -4.33 -3.51 38.04
C ASN A 4 -5.01 -2.14 37.97
N ARG A 5 -5.51 -1.66 39.10
CA ARG A 5 -6.24 -0.37 39.22
C ARG A 5 -5.31 0.78 39.60
N ASP A 6 -4.13 0.45 40.08
CA ASP A 6 -3.18 1.45 40.61
C ASP A 6 -2.36 2.08 39.48
N VAL A 7 -2.43 1.50 38.27
CA VAL A 7 -1.72 1.98 37.09
C VAL A 7 -2.71 2.49 36.05
N GLU A 8 -2.57 3.76 35.70
CA GLU A 8 -3.41 4.39 34.68
C GLU A 8 -2.67 4.49 33.35
N PHE A 9 -3.39 4.17 32.27
CA PHE A 9 -3.01 4.41 30.89
C PHE A 9 -4.07 5.27 30.23
N LYS A 10 -3.75 6.55 30.02
CA LYS A 10 -4.72 7.57 29.61
C LYS A 10 -4.53 7.96 28.16
N ILE A 11 -5.55 7.78 27.33
CA ILE A 11 -5.57 8.29 25.96
C ILE A 11 -5.73 9.81 26.03
N VAL A 12 -4.72 10.52 25.52
CA VAL A 12 -4.62 11.98 25.54
C VAL A 12 -4.78 12.61 24.17
N LYS A 13 -4.81 11.77 23.10
CA LYS A 13 -5.08 12.23 21.73
C LYS A 13 -5.66 11.11 20.89
N ILE A 14 -6.63 11.48 20.04
CA ILE A 14 -7.21 10.63 18.99
C ILE A 14 -7.25 11.45 17.71
N GLN A 15 -6.71 10.92 16.63
CA GLN A 15 -6.70 11.58 15.32
C GLN A 15 -6.75 10.55 14.20
N TRP A 16 -7.43 10.88 13.10
CA TRP A 16 -7.45 10.06 11.91
C TRP A 16 -6.56 10.62 10.81
N GLU A 17 -5.75 9.75 10.26
CA GLU A 17 -5.05 10.00 9.01
C GLU A 17 -5.42 8.89 8.02
N ARG A 18 -6.34 9.19 7.08
CA ARG A 18 -6.91 8.19 6.15
C ARG A 18 -7.48 6.98 6.89
N ILE A 19 -6.85 5.81 6.81
CA ILE A 19 -7.25 4.57 7.51
C ILE A 19 -6.46 4.32 8.79
N PHE A 20 -5.49 5.18 9.09
CA PHE A 20 -4.75 5.09 10.34
C PHE A 20 -5.49 5.82 11.46
N LEU A 21 -5.63 5.13 12.57
CA LEU A 21 -6.09 5.68 13.84
C LEU A 21 -4.86 5.99 14.69
N ASN A 22 -4.51 7.26 14.77
CA ASN A 22 -3.38 7.74 15.57
C ASN A 22 -3.86 8.02 17.00
N ILE A 23 -3.18 7.42 17.99
CA ILE A 23 -3.50 7.51 19.41
C ILE A 23 -2.23 7.82 20.19
N GLU A 24 -2.33 8.72 21.19
CA GLU A 24 -1.29 8.91 22.19
C GLU A 24 -1.81 8.43 23.55
N ILE A 25 -1.05 7.56 24.21
CA ILE A 25 -1.37 7.02 25.55
C ILE A 25 -0.29 7.48 26.52
N GLU A 26 -0.69 8.22 27.54
CA GLU A 26 0.18 8.70 28.61
C GLU A 26 0.06 7.82 29.84
N THR A 27 1.20 7.57 30.52
CA THR A 27 1.26 6.80 31.75
C THR A 27 2.51 7.14 32.58
N GLU A 28 2.41 6.99 33.89
CA GLU A 28 3.56 7.04 34.81
C GLU A 28 4.26 5.69 34.98
N TYR A 29 3.67 4.60 34.48
CA TYR A 29 4.24 3.27 34.55
C TYR A 29 5.52 3.17 33.71
N ARG A 30 6.58 2.56 34.31
CA ARG A 30 7.91 2.46 33.69
C ARG A 30 8.35 1.01 33.42
N GLY A 31 7.50 0.04 33.74
CA GLY A 31 7.78 -1.36 33.51
C GLY A 31 7.50 -1.81 32.07
N GLU A 32 7.74 -3.07 31.79
CA GLU A 32 7.40 -3.69 30.52
C GLU A 32 5.90 -3.69 30.29
N VAL A 33 5.47 -3.27 29.10
CA VAL A 33 4.06 -3.23 28.72
C VAL A 33 3.89 -3.51 27.23
N SER A 34 2.84 -4.25 26.87
CA SER A 34 2.32 -4.38 25.52
C SER A 34 0.86 -3.98 25.47
N PHE A 35 0.35 -3.69 24.28
CA PHE A 35 -1.01 -3.21 24.11
C PHE A 35 -1.82 -4.10 23.17
N ALA A 36 -3.12 -4.17 23.39
CA ALA A 36 -4.01 -4.94 22.53
C ALA A 36 -5.42 -4.35 22.47
N PHE A 37 -6.06 -4.44 21.29
CA PHE A 37 -7.50 -4.34 21.21
C PHE A 37 -8.13 -5.62 21.74
N SER A 38 -8.95 -5.51 22.78
CA SER A 38 -9.53 -6.68 23.44
C SER A 38 -11.02 -6.56 23.66
N ARG A 39 -11.71 -7.68 23.51
CA ARG A 39 -13.07 -7.89 24.01
C ARG A 39 -13.00 -8.84 25.18
N PHE A 40 -13.57 -8.43 26.29
CA PHE A 40 -13.57 -9.25 27.49
C PHE A 40 -14.89 -9.11 28.26
N LYS A 41 -15.16 -10.09 29.10
CA LYS A 41 -16.24 -10.08 30.06
C LYS A 41 -15.62 -9.82 31.43
N ARG A 42 -16.20 -8.87 32.17
CA ARG A 42 -15.90 -8.70 33.59
C ARG A 42 -16.72 -9.72 34.38
N LEU A 43 -16.05 -10.46 35.21
CA LEU A 43 -16.62 -11.40 36.15
C LEU A 43 -16.52 -10.76 37.53
N ASN A 44 -17.65 -10.49 38.16
CA ASN A 44 -17.69 -10.02 39.56
C ASN A 44 -17.43 -11.23 40.44
N LEU A 45 -16.29 -11.26 41.12
CA LEU A 45 -15.87 -12.41 41.94
C LEU A 45 -16.82 -12.58 43.15
N GLN A 46 -17.24 -11.51 43.81
CA GLN A 46 -18.20 -11.59 44.90
C GLN A 46 -19.54 -12.20 44.46
N GLN A 47 -20.05 -11.80 43.27
CA GLN A 47 -21.26 -12.44 42.71
C GLN A 47 -21.08 -13.92 42.41
N MET A 48 -19.89 -14.31 41.97
CA MET A 48 -19.59 -15.71 41.68
C MET A 48 -19.53 -16.52 42.98
N GLU A 49 -18.81 -16.03 43.98
CA GLU A 49 -18.66 -16.66 45.29
C GLU A 49 -20.00 -16.77 46.02
N ALA A 50 -20.80 -15.69 46.07
CA ALA A 50 -22.13 -15.71 46.67
C ALA A 50 -23.07 -16.72 45.99
N LYS A 51 -23.02 -16.80 44.64
CA LYS A 51 -23.76 -17.76 43.86
C LYS A 51 -23.35 -19.22 44.13
N GLU A 52 -22.05 -19.48 44.26
CA GLU A 52 -21.52 -20.82 44.63
C GLU A 52 -21.92 -21.18 46.05
N ALA A 53 -21.96 -20.24 46.96
CA ALA A 53 -22.42 -20.43 48.34
C ALA A 53 -23.94 -20.49 48.47
N GLY A 54 -24.71 -20.14 47.42
CA GLY A 54 -26.17 -20.19 47.44
C GLY A 54 -26.81 -19.05 48.23
N VAL A 55 -26.11 -17.96 48.44
CA VAL A 55 -26.55 -16.75 49.19
C VAL A 55 -26.53 -15.52 48.28
N THR A 56 -27.11 -14.40 48.78
CA THR A 56 -27.02 -13.11 48.07
C THR A 56 -25.64 -12.45 48.34
N VAL A 57 -25.25 -11.48 47.47
CA VAL A 57 -23.99 -10.74 47.65
C VAL A 57 -24.04 -9.92 48.95
N GLU A 58 -25.18 -9.34 49.28
CA GLU A 58 -25.41 -8.53 50.48
C GLU A 58 -25.34 -9.35 51.79
N GLU A 59 -25.61 -10.65 51.72
CA GLU A 59 -25.48 -11.58 52.86
C GLU A 59 -24.02 -12.00 53.10
N MET A 60 -23.17 -11.96 52.06
CA MET A 60 -21.80 -12.46 52.13
C MET A 60 -20.76 -11.36 52.19
N PHE A 61 -21.02 -10.21 51.59
CA PHE A 61 -20.08 -9.11 51.46
C PHE A 61 -20.67 -7.78 51.93
N ASP A 62 -19.84 -6.93 52.49
CA ASP A 62 -20.20 -5.56 52.83
C ASP A 62 -20.51 -4.77 51.56
N PRO A 63 -21.74 -4.17 51.42
CA PRO A 63 -22.11 -3.34 50.26
C PRO A 63 -21.20 -2.13 50.04
N ALA A 64 -20.48 -1.69 51.07
CA ALA A 64 -19.53 -0.59 50.99
C ALA A 64 -18.20 -1.01 50.37
N VAL A 65 -17.91 -2.31 50.33
CA VAL A 65 -16.69 -2.83 49.71
C VAL A 65 -16.91 -3.03 48.22
N GLU A 66 -16.06 -2.41 47.44
CA GLU A 66 -16.10 -2.57 46.02
C GLU A 66 -15.79 -4.00 45.59
N PRO A 67 -16.58 -4.62 44.67
CA PRO A 67 -16.32 -5.98 44.20
C PRO A 67 -15.02 -6.07 43.43
N ASP A 68 -14.36 -7.19 43.61
CA ASP A 68 -13.24 -7.56 42.75
C ASP A 68 -13.73 -8.14 41.42
N TYR A 69 -12.95 -7.88 40.35
CA TYR A 69 -13.29 -8.32 39.02
C TYR A 69 -12.14 -9.10 38.41
N GLU A 70 -12.49 -10.21 37.82
CA GLU A 70 -11.62 -10.93 36.90
C GLU A 70 -12.04 -10.65 35.45
N PHE A 71 -11.06 -10.64 34.56
CA PHE A 71 -11.29 -10.45 33.14
C PHE A 71 -11.16 -11.77 32.38
N GLU A 72 -12.25 -12.19 31.75
CA GLU A 72 -12.26 -13.28 30.77
C GLU A 72 -12.08 -12.68 29.37
N ILE A 73 -10.86 -12.74 28.82
CA ILE A 73 -10.58 -12.24 27.46
C ILE A 73 -11.25 -13.20 26.46
N LYS A 74 -12.14 -12.65 25.63
CA LYS A 74 -12.82 -13.39 24.57
C LYS A 74 -12.08 -13.33 23.24
N GLU A 75 -11.46 -12.21 22.97
CA GLU A 75 -10.75 -11.96 21.72
C GLU A 75 -9.75 -10.82 21.95
N SER A 76 -8.54 -10.95 21.43
CA SER A 76 -7.48 -9.95 21.61
C SER A 76 -6.58 -9.89 20.39
N TYR A 77 -6.18 -8.69 20.01
CA TYR A 77 -5.26 -8.41 18.90
C TYR A 77 -4.21 -7.41 19.36
N ASN A 78 -2.96 -7.81 19.35
CA ASN A 78 -1.86 -6.94 19.75
C ASN A 78 -1.74 -5.76 18.80
N ILE A 79 -1.34 -4.61 19.36
CA ILE A 79 -1.01 -3.39 18.64
C ILE A 79 0.37 -2.92 19.09
N ASP A 80 1.24 -2.67 18.13
CA ASP A 80 2.57 -2.14 18.41
C ASP A 80 2.52 -0.62 18.44
N TYR A 81 3.31 -0.02 19.32
CA TYR A 81 3.54 1.42 19.31
C TYR A 81 4.72 1.77 18.39
N ASP A 82 4.62 2.91 17.71
CA ASP A 82 5.70 3.38 16.83
C ASP A 82 6.89 3.90 17.64
N ARG A 83 6.62 4.54 18.79
CA ARG A 83 7.64 5.10 19.69
C ARG A 83 7.11 5.29 21.11
N TYR A 84 8.05 5.33 22.06
CA TYR A 84 7.82 5.74 23.45
C TYR A 84 8.72 6.91 23.79
N GLU A 85 8.13 8.00 24.24
CA GLU A 85 8.86 9.22 24.56
C GLU A 85 8.16 10.00 25.69
N ASN A 86 8.92 10.43 26.69
CA ASN A 86 8.43 11.27 27.80
C ASN A 86 7.16 10.75 28.51
N GLY A 87 7.05 9.42 28.71
CA GLY A 87 5.89 8.82 29.36
C GLY A 87 4.69 8.61 28.44
N LYS A 88 4.85 8.80 27.12
CA LYS A 88 3.80 8.64 26.12
C LYS A 88 4.15 7.57 25.11
N TYR A 89 3.19 6.73 24.83
CA TYR A 89 3.21 5.77 23.72
C TYR A 89 2.45 6.36 22.53
N TYR A 90 3.04 6.29 21.35
CA TYR A 90 2.48 6.80 20.11
C TYR A 90 2.14 5.65 19.20
N PHE A 91 0.90 5.61 18.74
CA PHE A 91 0.37 4.57 17.88
C PHE A 91 -0.12 5.14 16.55
N SER A 92 0.17 4.45 15.45
CA SER A 92 -0.44 4.67 14.15
C SER A 92 -1.06 3.37 13.66
N ILE A 93 -2.30 3.12 14.05
CA ILE A 93 -2.97 1.83 13.92
C ILE A 93 -3.67 1.73 12.57
N ASN A 94 -3.20 0.85 11.69
CA ASN A 94 -3.88 0.51 10.45
C ASN A 94 -5.12 -0.34 10.75
N ILE A 95 -6.31 0.29 10.77
CA ILE A 95 -7.56 -0.41 11.09
C ILE A 95 -7.93 -1.49 10.09
N SER A 96 -7.36 -1.48 8.90
CA SER A 96 -7.63 -2.52 7.90
C SER A 96 -6.92 -3.84 8.20
N ALA A 97 -5.87 -3.81 9.03
CA ALA A 97 -5.02 -4.96 9.30
C ALA A 97 -4.97 -5.38 10.78
N VAL A 98 -5.52 -4.56 11.69
CA VAL A 98 -5.38 -4.68 13.15
C VAL A 98 -5.81 -6.02 13.74
N ALA A 99 -6.74 -6.72 13.12
CA ALA A 99 -7.21 -8.04 13.55
C ALA A 99 -6.63 -9.16 12.66
N ASN A 100 -5.30 -9.35 12.71
CA ASN A 100 -4.61 -10.34 11.88
C ASN A 100 -4.93 -10.20 10.39
N ARG A 101 -4.59 -9.06 9.80
CA ARG A 101 -4.91 -8.65 8.41
C ARG A 101 -6.40 -8.43 8.13
N GLU A 102 -7.23 -8.40 9.16
CA GLU A 102 -8.65 -8.09 9.02
C GLU A 102 -9.00 -6.82 9.79
N PHE A 103 -10.15 -6.25 9.51
CA PHE A 103 -10.75 -5.22 10.35
C PHE A 103 -11.28 -5.85 11.64
N LEU A 104 -11.37 -5.07 12.72
CA LEU A 104 -12.10 -5.50 13.92
C LEU A 104 -13.54 -5.89 13.53
N ASP A 105 -13.98 -7.06 13.97
CA ASP A 105 -15.35 -7.52 13.74
C ASP A 105 -16.34 -6.67 14.56
N ASN A 106 -17.62 -6.73 14.20
CA ASN A 106 -18.68 -5.99 14.90
C ASN A 106 -18.61 -6.22 16.41
N GLY A 107 -18.50 -5.16 17.16
CA GLY A 107 -18.45 -5.25 18.61
C GLY A 107 -17.90 -4.02 19.30
N LYS A 108 -17.85 -4.11 20.63
CA LYS A 108 -17.22 -3.12 21.50
C LYS A 108 -15.87 -3.62 21.94
N TRP A 109 -14.84 -2.86 21.61
CA TRP A 109 -13.45 -3.17 21.89
C TRP A 109 -12.88 -2.16 22.89
N ARG A 110 -11.83 -2.53 23.57
CA ARG A 110 -11.04 -1.64 24.43
C ARG A 110 -9.57 -1.87 24.15
N ILE A 111 -8.77 -0.84 24.28
CA ILE A 111 -7.33 -1.00 24.36
C ILE A 111 -6.99 -1.35 25.80
N ILE A 112 -6.26 -2.43 25.98
CA ILE A 112 -5.71 -2.84 27.26
C ILE A 112 -4.19 -2.72 27.22
N ALA A 113 -3.60 -2.30 28.33
CA ALA A 113 -2.17 -2.42 28.59
C ALA A 113 -1.95 -3.73 29.34
N GLN A 114 -1.07 -4.57 28.80
CA GLN A 114 -0.70 -5.87 29.37
C GLN A 114 0.67 -5.74 30.03
N MET A 115 0.70 -5.97 31.33
CA MET A 115 1.88 -5.92 32.18
C MET A 115 2.19 -7.32 32.73
N PRO A 116 3.38 -7.59 33.24
CA PRO A 116 3.67 -8.87 33.88
C PRO A 116 2.65 -9.22 34.97
N GLY A 117 1.85 -10.26 34.74
CA GLY A 117 0.84 -10.77 35.68
C GLY A 117 -0.47 -9.98 35.77
N SER A 118 -0.61 -8.83 35.12
CA SER A 118 -1.79 -7.97 35.23
C SER A 118 -2.12 -7.22 33.94
N ILE A 119 -3.33 -6.64 33.90
CA ILE A 119 -3.77 -5.76 32.81
C ILE A 119 -4.36 -4.45 33.37
N ALA A 120 -4.24 -3.37 32.60
CA ALA A 120 -4.98 -2.15 32.82
C ALA A 120 -5.82 -1.81 31.59
N VAL A 121 -7.01 -1.26 31.80
CA VAL A 121 -7.89 -0.78 30.71
C VAL A 121 -7.60 0.69 30.49
N THR A 122 -7.44 1.09 29.23
CA THR A 122 -7.18 2.49 28.93
C THR A 122 -8.40 3.37 29.25
N THR A 123 -8.11 4.52 29.82
CA THR A 123 -9.06 5.62 30.09
C THR A 123 -8.85 6.74 29.07
N VAL A 124 -9.65 7.78 29.13
CA VAL A 124 -9.57 8.95 28.27
C VAL A 124 -9.68 10.24 29.05
N THR A 125 -9.04 11.33 28.58
CA THR A 125 -9.18 12.64 29.19
C THR A 125 -10.58 13.23 29.03
N LYS A 126 -10.98 14.15 29.94
CA LYS A 126 -12.27 14.83 29.82
C LYS A 126 -12.42 15.62 28.52
N ASP A 127 -11.34 16.25 28.04
CA ASP A 127 -11.37 17.04 26.81
C ASP A 127 -11.71 16.16 25.59
N ILE A 128 -11.09 15.00 25.48
CA ILE A 128 -11.44 14.01 24.42
C ILE A 128 -12.87 13.49 24.62
N ALA A 129 -13.29 13.29 25.85
CA ALA A 129 -14.62 12.78 26.18
C ALA A 129 -15.75 13.70 25.70
N TYR A 130 -15.56 15.03 25.78
CA TYR A 130 -16.53 16.00 25.28
C TYR A 130 -16.71 15.97 23.77
N ASP A 131 -15.62 15.73 23.00
CA ASP A 131 -15.61 15.76 21.54
C ASP A 131 -15.67 14.36 20.92
N LEU A 132 -16.06 13.35 21.69
CA LEU A 132 -15.93 11.95 21.30
C LEU A 132 -16.68 11.60 20.00
N GLY A 133 -17.80 12.29 19.73
CA GLY A 133 -18.55 12.13 18.50
C GLY A 133 -17.78 12.52 17.24
N GLU A 134 -16.94 13.55 17.33
CA GLU A 134 -16.15 14.09 16.22
C GLU A 134 -15.05 13.13 15.77
N TYR A 135 -14.59 12.23 16.64
CA TYR A 135 -13.60 11.22 16.28
C TYR A 135 -14.20 10.01 15.56
N SER A 136 -15.52 9.89 15.49
CA SER A 136 -16.17 8.79 14.77
C SER A 136 -15.94 8.89 13.27
N ARG A 137 -15.69 7.73 12.62
CA ARG A 137 -15.40 7.70 11.19
C ARG A 137 -16.17 6.62 10.46
N VAL A 138 -16.68 6.99 9.29
CA VAL A 138 -17.42 6.13 8.38
C VAL A 138 -16.60 5.91 7.10
N PHE A 139 -16.45 4.66 6.72
CA PHE A 139 -15.73 4.26 5.52
C PHE A 139 -16.68 3.54 4.57
N PRO A 140 -17.32 4.24 3.60
CA PRO A 140 -18.17 3.63 2.61
C PRO A 140 -17.35 2.77 1.62
N TYR A 141 -17.94 1.67 1.15
CA TYR A 141 -17.35 0.79 0.14
C TYR A 141 -18.42 0.08 -0.68
N GLY A 142 -18.02 -0.64 -1.74
CA GLY A 142 -18.96 -1.36 -2.59
C GLY A 142 -19.96 -0.45 -3.30
N LYS A 143 -19.51 0.70 -3.84
CA LYS A 143 -20.33 1.76 -4.45
C LYS A 143 -21.36 2.33 -3.46
N ASP A 144 -20.89 2.63 -2.28
CA ASP A 144 -21.63 3.24 -1.17
C ASP A 144 -22.81 2.42 -0.63
N LYS A 145 -22.86 1.12 -0.96
CA LYS A 145 -23.88 0.20 -0.46
C LYS A 145 -23.60 -0.30 0.95
N TYR A 146 -22.35 -0.29 1.35
CA TYR A 146 -21.87 -0.78 2.62
C TYR A 146 -21.00 0.27 3.27
N ALA A 147 -20.85 0.17 4.59
CA ALA A 147 -19.87 0.98 5.30
C ALA A 147 -19.25 0.19 6.46
N TYR A 148 -17.99 0.46 6.74
CA TYR A 148 -17.36 0.15 8.00
C TYR A 148 -17.36 1.42 8.84
N VAL A 149 -17.76 1.30 10.10
CA VAL A 149 -17.84 2.43 11.04
C VAL A 149 -17.00 2.11 12.26
N MET A 150 -16.17 3.05 12.64
CA MET A 150 -15.52 3.10 13.95
C MET A 150 -16.09 4.29 14.69
N SER A 151 -16.79 4.04 15.78
CA SER A 151 -17.31 5.06 16.69
C SER A 151 -16.83 4.80 18.11
N PHE A 152 -16.96 5.79 18.95
CA PHE A 152 -16.46 5.76 20.31
C PHE A 152 -17.59 5.89 21.30
N ASP A 153 -17.44 5.29 22.46
CA ASP A 153 -18.42 5.34 23.56
C ASP A 153 -17.65 5.37 24.88
N LEU A 154 -18.24 5.95 25.89
CA LEU A 154 -17.68 6.03 27.23
C LEU A 154 -18.49 5.21 28.19
N ARG A 155 -17.82 4.63 29.15
CA ARG A 155 -18.47 4.15 30.36
C ARG A 155 -17.69 4.64 31.57
N ASN A 156 -18.43 5.20 32.51
CA ASN A 156 -17.94 5.42 33.86
C ASN A 156 -18.01 4.07 34.57
N PHE A 157 -16.86 3.58 34.97
CA PHE A 157 -16.77 2.42 35.82
C PHE A 157 -16.03 2.84 37.09
N ARG A 158 -16.81 3.24 38.14
CA ARG A 158 -16.32 3.71 39.43
C ARG A 158 -15.58 5.05 39.40
N GLY A 159 -16.25 6.07 39.87
CA GLY A 159 -15.67 7.38 40.10
C GLY A 159 -15.36 8.15 38.81
N GLU A 160 -14.17 8.75 38.73
CA GLU A 160 -13.83 9.70 37.66
C GLU A 160 -13.20 9.06 36.40
N ASN A 161 -12.93 7.74 36.41
CA ASN A 161 -12.24 7.09 35.33
C ASN A 161 -13.16 6.76 34.14
N LEU A 162 -12.94 7.44 33.01
CA LEU A 162 -13.71 7.29 31.79
C LEU A 162 -13.05 6.22 30.89
N GLU A 163 -13.60 5.01 30.89
CA GLU A 163 -13.15 3.96 29.99
C GLU A 163 -13.63 4.19 28.57
N LEU A 164 -12.72 4.13 27.60
CA LEU A 164 -13.01 4.30 26.19
C LEU A 164 -13.36 2.97 25.52
N TYR A 165 -14.47 2.96 24.81
CA TYR A 165 -14.91 1.86 23.96
C TYR A 165 -14.79 2.23 22.49
N PHE A 166 -14.18 1.38 21.71
CA PHE A 166 -14.12 1.43 20.26
C PHE A 166 -15.22 0.55 19.70
N ASN A 167 -16.23 1.14 19.09
CA ASN A 167 -17.36 0.42 18.52
C ASN A 167 -17.13 0.22 17.02
N SER A 168 -16.79 -0.99 16.60
CA SER A 168 -16.64 -1.34 15.19
C SER A 168 -17.93 -1.95 14.64
N ARG A 169 -18.35 -1.54 13.44
CA ARG A 169 -19.54 -2.06 12.78
C ARG A 169 -19.40 -2.09 11.26
N PHE A 170 -19.80 -3.22 10.68
CA PHE A 170 -20.09 -3.31 9.25
C PHE A 170 -21.57 -3.10 9.04
N LEU A 171 -21.94 -1.99 8.40
CA LEU A 171 -23.34 -1.65 8.14
C LEU A 171 -23.85 -2.37 6.88
N VAL A 172 -25.11 -2.83 6.95
CA VAL A 172 -25.83 -3.50 5.85
C VAL A 172 -25.21 -4.82 5.39
N GLU A 173 -24.06 -5.19 5.90
CA GLU A 173 -23.37 -6.42 5.48
C GLU A 173 -23.62 -7.58 6.44
N ASN A 174 -24.07 -8.71 5.89
CA ASN A 174 -24.28 -9.93 6.67
C ASN A 174 -22.92 -10.56 7.03
N ARG A 175 -22.66 -10.81 8.32
CA ARG A 175 -21.42 -11.40 8.83
C ARG A 175 -21.04 -12.72 8.15
N LYS A 176 -22.00 -13.62 7.90
CA LYS A 176 -21.72 -14.90 7.23
C LYS A 176 -21.24 -14.71 5.79
N TRP A 177 -21.75 -13.68 5.11
CA TRP A 177 -21.36 -13.36 3.75
C TRP A 177 -20.01 -12.65 3.68
N ARG A 178 -19.69 -11.77 4.65
CA ARG A 178 -18.41 -11.09 4.74
C ARG A 178 -17.25 -12.09 4.91
N LYS A 179 -17.41 -13.09 5.75
CA LYS A 179 -16.39 -14.14 5.94
C LYS A 179 -16.14 -15.02 4.70
N ARG A 180 -16.99 -14.91 3.68
CA ARG A 180 -16.80 -15.57 2.38
C ARG A 180 -16.18 -14.58 1.39
N LYS A 181 -14.87 -14.33 1.50
CA LYS A 181 -14.10 -13.31 0.76
C LYS A 181 -14.43 -13.22 -0.74
N TYR A 182 -14.53 -14.34 -1.43
CA TYR A 182 -14.80 -14.42 -2.87
C TYR A 182 -16.21 -13.97 -3.30
N ILE A 183 -17.17 -13.89 -2.38
CA ILE A 183 -18.55 -13.50 -2.72
C ILE A 183 -18.69 -11.98 -2.92
N GLN A 184 -17.88 -11.18 -2.24
CA GLN A 184 -17.99 -9.74 -2.32
C GLN A 184 -17.62 -9.21 -3.72
N GLU A 185 -16.55 -9.71 -4.32
CA GLU A 185 -16.19 -9.36 -5.68
C GLU A 185 -17.20 -9.83 -6.72
N ALA A 186 -17.84 -10.99 -6.52
CA ALA A 186 -18.92 -11.48 -7.36
C ALA A 186 -20.20 -10.62 -7.30
N ARG A 187 -20.49 -9.99 -6.16
CA ARG A 187 -21.67 -9.14 -5.96
C ARG A 187 -21.67 -7.82 -6.69
N SER A 188 -20.55 -7.39 -7.24
CA SER A 188 -20.44 -6.15 -7.99
C SER A 188 -21.23 -6.14 -9.31
N SER A 189 -21.76 -7.27 -9.76
CA SER A 189 -22.48 -7.39 -11.02
C SER A 189 -23.99 -7.14 -10.89
N LYS A 190 -24.54 -6.44 -11.89
CA LYS A 190 -26.00 -6.24 -12.03
C LYS A 190 -26.70 -7.58 -12.29
N GLY A 191 -27.69 -7.94 -11.44
CA GLY A 191 -28.63 -9.07 -11.62
C GLY A 191 -28.37 -10.30 -10.74
N LYS A 192 -29.46 -10.79 -10.08
CA LYS A 192 -29.41 -11.96 -9.15
C LYS A 192 -28.94 -13.24 -9.84
N LEU A 193 -29.40 -13.48 -11.07
CA LEU A 193 -29.07 -14.70 -11.84
C LEU A 193 -27.60 -14.72 -12.24
N LYS A 194 -27.04 -13.58 -12.65
CA LYS A 194 -25.64 -13.44 -13.04
C LYS A 194 -24.70 -13.62 -11.83
N ASN A 195 -25.12 -13.17 -10.66
CA ASN A 195 -24.39 -13.36 -9.42
C ASN A 195 -24.40 -14.85 -8.99
N PHE A 196 -25.53 -15.53 -9.14
CA PHE A 196 -25.65 -16.97 -8.85
C PHE A 196 -24.73 -17.80 -9.75
N TYR A 197 -24.74 -17.53 -11.06
CA TYR A 197 -23.82 -18.18 -12.01
C TYR A 197 -22.35 -17.97 -11.65
N LYS A 198 -21.97 -16.72 -11.30
CA LYS A 198 -20.60 -16.43 -10.85
C LYS A 198 -20.21 -17.22 -9.60
N LEU A 199 -21.11 -17.38 -8.64
CA LEU A 199 -20.83 -18.17 -7.43
C LEU A 199 -20.57 -19.65 -7.76
N ILE A 200 -21.32 -20.22 -8.71
CA ILE A 200 -21.08 -21.59 -9.18
C ILE A 200 -19.68 -21.68 -9.82
N VAL A 201 -19.35 -20.76 -10.73
CA VAL A 201 -18.03 -20.75 -11.40
C VAL A 201 -16.90 -20.62 -10.39
N ILE A 202 -17.01 -19.70 -9.43
CA ILE A 202 -16.01 -19.55 -8.36
C ILE A 202 -15.91 -20.82 -7.51
N GLY A 203 -17.05 -21.46 -7.21
CA GLY A 203 -17.09 -22.74 -6.50
C GLY A 203 -16.33 -23.86 -7.25
N LEU A 204 -16.53 -23.95 -8.57
CA LEU A 204 -15.82 -24.90 -9.43
C LEU A 204 -14.30 -24.61 -9.50
N ILE A 205 -13.92 -23.34 -9.67
CA ILE A 205 -12.51 -22.90 -9.64
C ILE A 205 -11.86 -23.32 -8.31
N ARG A 206 -12.57 -23.09 -7.19
CA ARG A 206 -12.07 -23.44 -5.87
C ARG A 206 -11.92 -24.95 -5.68
N ALA A 207 -12.92 -25.74 -6.10
CA ALA A 207 -12.87 -27.20 -6.05
C ALA A 207 -11.70 -27.73 -6.88
N PHE A 208 -11.51 -27.20 -8.08
CA PHE A 208 -10.40 -27.56 -8.95
C PHE A 208 -9.04 -27.21 -8.33
N TYR A 209 -8.90 -25.99 -7.76
CA TYR A 209 -7.70 -25.60 -7.03
C TYR A 209 -7.38 -26.57 -5.88
N ILE A 210 -8.39 -26.92 -5.06
CA ILE A 210 -8.23 -27.85 -3.93
C ILE A 210 -7.78 -29.22 -4.43
N ALA A 211 -8.43 -29.77 -5.45
CA ALA A 211 -8.10 -31.08 -6.00
C ALA A 211 -6.64 -31.14 -6.50
N VAL A 212 -6.24 -30.18 -7.34
CA VAL A 212 -4.88 -30.13 -7.89
C VAL A 212 -3.85 -29.88 -6.80
N SER A 213 -4.11 -28.94 -5.90
CA SER A 213 -3.14 -28.59 -4.84
C SER A 213 -2.98 -29.69 -3.80
N SER A 214 -4.00 -30.55 -3.60
CA SER A 214 -3.94 -31.68 -2.67
C SER A 214 -3.13 -32.86 -3.23
N THR A 215 -3.11 -33.01 -4.53
CA THR A 215 -2.34 -34.07 -5.22
C THR A 215 -0.93 -33.64 -5.61
N THR A 216 -0.61 -32.34 -5.45
CA THR A 216 0.71 -31.81 -5.83
C THR A 216 1.65 -31.73 -4.62
N PRO A 217 2.80 -32.41 -4.64
CA PRO A 217 3.81 -32.27 -3.59
C PRO A 217 4.31 -30.81 -3.51
N LYS A 218 4.29 -30.26 -2.30
CA LYS A 218 4.77 -28.91 -1.98
C LYS A 218 6.20 -29.01 -1.41
N ASN A 219 7.18 -29.20 -2.30
CA ASN A 219 8.59 -29.43 -1.96
C ASN A 219 9.47 -28.18 -2.04
N GLY A 220 8.89 -26.99 -2.18
CA GLY A 220 9.65 -25.73 -2.27
C GLY A 220 10.30 -25.45 -3.64
N LYS A 221 10.11 -26.31 -4.66
CA LYS A 221 10.89 -26.25 -5.90
C LYS A 221 10.15 -25.71 -7.13
N ARG A 222 8.96 -25.14 -6.97
CA ARG A 222 8.16 -24.66 -8.11
C ARG A 222 7.86 -23.18 -7.98
N ILE A 223 8.33 -22.41 -8.94
CA ILE A 223 8.16 -20.96 -9.03
C ILE A 223 7.24 -20.63 -10.20
N LEU A 224 6.29 -19.73 -9.97
CA LEU A 224 5.41 -19.15 -10.99
C LEU A 224 5.62 -17.64 -11.01
N PHE A 225 6.03 -17.10 -12.15
CA PHE A 225 5.95 -15.67 -12.43
C PHE A 225 4.66 -15.38 -13.18
N MET A 226 3.83 -14.52 -12.62
CA MET A 226 2.49 -14.26 -13.14
C MET A 226 2.22 -12.77 -13.27
N SER A 227 1.76 -12.35 -14.45
CA SER A 227 1.25 -10.99 -14.69
C SER A 227 -0.18 -11.04 -15.22
N GLU A 228 -1.03 -10.13 -14.77
CA GLU A 228 -2.39 -9.93 -15.27
C GLU A 228 -2.57 -8.55 -15.93
N THR A 229 -1.48 -7.87 -16.23
CA THR A 229 -1.47 -6.53 -16.85
C THR A 229 -0.95 -6.54 -18.27
N LYS A 230 0.00 -7.42 -18.56
CA LYS A 230 0.63 -7.62 -19.88
C LYS A 230 0.68 -9.10 -20.22
N ASP A 231 0.79 -9.44 -21.50
CA ASP A 231 0.96 -10.82 -21.99
C ASP A 231 2.40 -11.34 -21.91
N PHE A 232 3.29 -10.59 -21.31
CA PHE A 232 4.67 -10.93 -21.00
C PHE A 232 5.06 -10.39 -19.61
N ILE A 233 6.09 -10.97 -19.00
CA ILE A 233 6.67 -10.44 -17.77
C ILE A 233 7.63 -9.27 -18.08
N TRP A 234 7.67 -8.29 -17.20
CA TRP A 234 8.48 -7.08 -17.35
C TRP A 234 8.88 -6.50 -15.98
N GLY A 235 9.73 -5.48 -15.98
CA GLY A 235 10.14 -4.78 -14.76
C GLY A 235 10.66 -5.74 -13.69
N ASN A 236 10.23 -5.56 -12.44
CA ASN A 236 10.70 -6.37 -11.32
C ASN A 236 10.53 -7.88 -11.54
N LEU A 237 9.39 -8.32 -12.12
CA LEU A 237 9.17 -9.74 -12.42
C LEU A 237 10.23 -10.30 -13.39
N LYS A 238 10.52 -9.55 -14.46
CA LYS A 238 11.50 -9.98 -15.48
C LYS A 238 12.90 -10.04 -14.90
N THR A 239 13.31 -9.02 -14.17
CA THR A 239 14.66 -8.94 -13.60
C THR A 239 14.90 -10.09 -12.61
N ILE A 240 13.97 -10.36 -11.69
CA ILE A 240 14.09 -11.48 -10.74
C ILE A 240 14.09 -12.83 -11.50
N HIS A 241 13.24 -12.98 -12.52
CA HIS A 241 13.18 -14.17 -13.34
C HIS A 241 14.52 -14.44 -14.06
N ASP A 242 15.06 -13.44 -14.73
CA ASP A 242 16.29 -13.58 -15.52
C ASP A 242 17.49 -13.83 -14.57
N ARG A 243 17.50 -13.18 -13.41
CA ARG A 243 18.53 -13.37 -12.38
C ARG A 243 18.59 -14.81 -11.85
N LEU A 244 17.45 -15.50 -11.77
CA LEU A 244 17.42 -16.93 -11.41
C LEU A 244 18.19 -17.79 -12.43
N TYR A 245 18.07 -17.49 -13.73
CA TYR A 245 18.83 -18.19 -14.79
C TYR A 245 20.31 -17.82 -14.76
N GLU A 246 20.64 -16.54 -14.60
CA GLU A 246 22.04 -16.08 -14.47
C GLU A 246 22.77 -16.75 -13.30
N ARG A 247 22.05 -17.03 -12.21
CA ARG A 247 22.56 -17.76 -11.04
C ARG A 247 22.49 -19.28 -11.18
N ASN A 248 22.09 -19.82 -12.33
CA ASN A 248 21.91 -21.25 -12.59
C ASN A 248 20.94 -21.96 -11.61
N LEU A 249 19.96 -21.22 -11.07
CA LEU A 249 18.96 -21.75 -10.14
C LEU A 249 17.80 -22.47 -10.84
N ASP A 250 17.70 -22.40 -12.17
CA ASP A 250 16.79 -23.18 -13.01
C ASP A 250 17.07 -24.69 -12.97
N GLY A 251 18.28 -25.09 -12.61
CA GLY A 251 18.63 -26.48 -12.28
C GLY A 251 17.98 -26.97 -10.97
N GLU A 252 17.75 -26.08 -10.02
CA GLU A 252 17.14 -26.38 -8.72
C GLU A 252 15.63 -26.18 -8.73
N PHE A 253 15.15 -25.10 -9.33
CA PHE A 253 13.74 -24.69 -9.35
C PHE A 253 13.07 -24.93 -10.69
N LYS A 254 11.82 -25.41 -10.65
CA LYS A 254 10.96 -25.51 -11.84
C LYS A 254 10.24 -24.19 -12.07
N ILE A 255 10.81 -23.34 -12.89
CA ILE A 255 10.32 -22.00 -13.18
C ILE A 255 9.27 -22.05 -14.30
N LYS A 256 8.15 -21.35 -14.10
CA LYS A 256 7.09 -21.18 -15.11
C LYS A 256 6.68 -19.70 -15.17
N VAL A 257 6.36 -19.25 -16.37
CA VAL A 257 5.84 -17.92 -16.64
C VAL A 257 4.40 -18.06 -17.14
N HIS A 258 3.50 -17.22 -16.61
CA HIS A 258 2.12 -17.13 -17.05
C HIS A 258 1.64 -15.68 -17.02
N ALA A 259 1.70 -15.03 -18.17
CA ALA A 259 1.29 -13.64 -18.34
C ALA A 259 0.00 -13.56 -19.18
N ARG A 260 -0.87 -12.61 -18.84
CA ARG A 260 -2.17 -12.42 -19.51
C ARG A 260 -2.44 -10.94 -19.72
N LYS A 261 -2.95 -10.60 -20.88
CA LYS A 261 -3.38 -9.22 -21.21
C LYS A 261 -4.54 -8.81 -20.32
N SER A 262 -4.32 -7.91 -19.38
CA SER A 262 -5.35 -7.19 -18.60
C SER A 262 -6.36 -8.06 -17.81
N VAL A 263 -6.56 -7.74 -16.55
CA VAL A 263 -7.58 -8.33 -15.64
C VAL A 263 -9.00 -8.28 -16.22
N GLY A 264 -9.30 -7.27 -17.03
CA GLY A 264 -10.63 -7.06 -17.65
C GLY A 264 -10.84 -7.78 -18.99
N ALA A 265 -9.81 -8.35 -19.60
CA ALA A 265 -9.92 -9.01 -20.88
C ALA A 265 -10.70 -10.33 -20.79
N ARG A 266 -11.54 -10.61 -21.79
CA ARG A 266 -12.23 -11.90 -21.91
C ARG A 266 -11.20 -13.02 -22.04
N GLN A 267 -11.21 -13.95 -21.08
CA GLN A 267 -10.35 -15.13 -21.07
C GLN A 267 -11.16 -16.36 -21.44
N SER A 268 -10.54 -17.28 -22.18
CA SER A 268 -11.14 -18.58 -22.45
C SER A 268 -11.18 -19.44 -21.18
N VAL A 269 -12.11 -20.39 -21.13
CA VAL A 269 -12.21 -21.36 -20.01
C VAL A 269 -10.90 -22.14 -19.84
N LEU A 270 -10.25 -22.52 -20.96
CA LEU A 270 -8.96 -23.22 -20.93
C LEU A 270 -7.85 -22.34 -20.31
N SER A 271 -7.84 -21.04 -20.62
CA SER A 271 -6.89 -20.12 -19.99
C SER A 271 -7.07 -20.05 -18.47
N TRP A 272 -8.33 -20.01 -18.00
CA TRP A 272 -8.64 -20.06 -16.57
C TRP A 272 -8.20 -21.35 -15.89
N ILE A 273 -8.48 -22.51 -16.53
CA ILE A 273 -8.06 -23.82 -16.03
C ILE A 273 -6.52 -23.87 -15.93
N LYS A 274 -5.81 -23.42 -16.98
CA LYS A 274 -4.34 -23.35 -16.99
C LYS A 274 -3.81 -22.48 -15.85
N THR A 275 -4.39 -21.29 -15.64
CA THR A 275 -4.00 -20.37 -14.56
C THR A 275 -4.13 -21.02 -13.19
N VAL A 276 -5.31 -21.57 -12.89
CA VAL A 276 -5.58 -22.21 -11.59
C VAL A 276 -4.70 -23.45 -11.38
N PHE A 277 -4.47 -24.24 -12.44
CA PHE A 277 -3.57 -25.38 -12.39
C PHE A 277 -2.13 -24.99 -12.04
N LEU A 278 -1.61 -23.95 -12.67
CA LEU A 278 -0.26 -23.45 -12.38
C LEU A 278 -0.16 -22.92 -10.94
N ILE A 279 -1.11 -22.08 -10.51
CA ILE A 279 -1.18 -21.58 -9.13
C ILE A 279 -1.23 -22.74 -8.14
N ALA A 280 -2.10 -23.72 -8.35
CA ALA A 280 -2.28 -24.87 -7.44
C ALA A 280 -1.00 -25.71 -7.28
N ARG A 281 -0.15 -25.75 -8.29
CA ARG A 281 1.10 -26.53 -8.28
C ARG A 281 2.31 -25.77 -7.74
N SER A 282 2.25 -24.45 -7.66
CA SER A 282 3.40 -23.60 -7.30
C SER A 282 3.64 -23.55 -5.79
N ASN A 283 4.90 -23.38 -5.41
CA ASN A 283 5.34 -23.10 -4.05
C ASN A 283 5.52 -21.59 -3.84
N TYR A 284 6.08 -20.90 -4.84
CA TYR A 284 6.28 -19.47 -4.85
C TYR A 284 5.57 -18.88 -6.06
N ILE A 285 4.83 -17.81 -5.87
CA ILE A 285 4.09 -17.11 -6.92
C ILE A 285 4.46 -15.65 -6.83
N PHE A 286 5.19 -15.15 -7.83
CA PHE A 286 5.56 -13.74 -7.97
C PHE A 286 4.54 -13.04 -8.87
N ILE A 287 4.02 -11.90 -8.42
CA ILE A 287 3.07 -11.06 -9.15
C ILE A 287 3.50 -9.60 -9.12
N ASP A 288 3.16 -8.84 -10.17
CA ASP A 288 3.55 -7.44 -10.37
C ASP A 288 2.43 -6.42 -10.10
N ASP A 289 1.19 -6.86 -9.95
CA ASP A 289 0.05 -5.98 -9.77
C ASP A 289 -1.12 -6.70 -9.07
N TYR A 290 -2.26 -6.00 -8.96
CA TYR A 290 -3.49 -6.53 -8.41
C TYR A 290 -4.00 -7.74 -9.19
N ALA A 291 -4.11 -8.89 -8.54
CA ALA A 291 -4.55 -10.14 -9.13
C ALA A 291 -5.80 -10.70 -8.42
N PRO A 292 -7.02 -10.34 -8.86
CA PRO A 292 -8.29 -10.70 -8.20
C PRO A 292 -8.51 -12.20 -8.01
N ILE A 293 -7.83 -13.04 -8.78
CA ILE A 293 -7.95 -14.50 -8.67
C ILE A 293 -7.60 -15.01 -7.27
N PHE A 294 -6.68 -14.35 -6.57
CA PHE A 294 -6.30 -14.70 -5.20
C PHE A 294 -7.37 -14.34 -4.15
N GLY A 295 -8.41 -13.62 -4.54
CA GLY A 295 -9.63 -13.45 -3.74
C GLY A 295 -10.62 -14.63 -3.84
N PHE A 296 -10.46 -15.54 -4.78
CA PHE A 296 -11.42 -16.63 -5.01
C PHE A 296 -11.15 -17.87 -4.16
N PHE A 297 -9.92 -18.10 -3.72
CA PHE A 297 -9.54 -19.24 -2.87
C PHE A 297 -8.39 -18.87 -1.94
N LYS A 298 -8.30 -19.55 -0.82
CA LYS A 298 -7.17 -19.44 0.09
C LYS A 298 -6.03 -20.32 -0.44
N LEU A 299 -4.83 -19.76 -0.56
CA LEU A 299 -3.64 -20.54 -0.87
C LEU A 299 -3.32 -21.50 0.30
N LYS A 300 -2.66 -22.60 0.02
CA LYS A 300 -2.14 -23.50 1.05
C LYS A 300 -0.95 -22.88 1.74
N ASP A 301 -0.75 -23.17 3.02
CA ASP A 301 0.29 -22.57 3.87
C ASP A 301 1.72 -22.72 3.32
N LYS A 302 1.97 -23.81 2.55
CA LYS A 302 3.26 -24.04 1.86
C LYS A 302 3.35 -23.35 0.48
N THR A 303 2.42 -22.51 0.12
CA THR A 303 2.48 -21.68 -1.09
C THR A 303 2.59 -20.23 -0.67
N LYS A 304 3.63 -19.54 -1.11
CA LYS A 304 3.89 -18.14 -0.82
C LYS A 304 3.50 -17.27 -2.02
N LEU A 305 2.74 -16.20 -1.76
CA LEU A 305 2.35 -15.19 -2.73
C LEU A 305 3.19 -13.93 -2.48
N ILE A 306 3.98 -13.57 -3.47
CA ILE A 306 4.95 -12.48 -3.41
C ILE A 306 4.50 -11.37 -4.34
N GLN A 307 4.24 -10.19 -3.81
CA GLN A 307 3.98 -8.99 -4.59
C GLN A 307 5.30 -8.26 -4.85
N VAL A 308 5.77 -8.21 -6.10
CA VAL A 308 6.97 -7.45 -6.44
C VAL A 308 6.67 -6.01 -6.84
N TRP A 309 5.40 -5.68 -7.03
CA TRP A 309 4.89 -4.37 -7.45
C TRP A 309 5.58 -3.83 -8.71
N HIS A 310 5.22 -2.64 -9.13
CA HIS A 310 5.75 -2.01 -10.36
C HIS A 310 6.10 -0.54 -10.18
N ALA A 311 5.79 0.05 -9.03
CA ALA A 311 6.10 1.45 -8.71
C ALA A 311 6.92 1.50 -7.42
N GLY A 312 7.90 2.39 -7.35
CA GLY A 312 8.63 2.67 -6.12
C GLY A 312 7.73 3.44 -5.16
N GLU A 313 7.56 4.72 -5.41
CA GLU A 313 6.65 5.59 -4.69
C GLU A 313 5.89 6.48 -5.68
N GLY A 314 4.72 6.96 -5.27
CA GLY A 314 3.95 7.95 -6.01
C GLY A 314 2.91 8.59 -5.09
N PHE A 315 2.38 9.73 -5.47
CA PHE A 315 1.40 10.44 -4.63
C PHE A 315 0.00 9.86 -4.70
N LYS A 316 -0.31 9.16 -5.77
CA LYS A 316 -1.65 8.66 -6.07
C LYS A 316 -2.11 7.58 -5.08
N SER A 317 -3.27 7.78 -4.46
CA SER A 317 -3.90 6.78 -3.61
C SER A 317 -4.26 5.51 -4.38
N VAL A 318 -3.87 4.35 -3.85
CA VAL A 318 -4.15 3.01 -4.38
C VAL A 318 -4.49 2.05 -3.23
N GLY A 319 -5.12 0.91 -3.53
CA GLY A 319 -5.47 -0.08 -2.52
C GLY A 319 -6.29 0.52 -1.36
N PHE A 320 -5.94 0.15 -0.13
CA PHE A 320 -6.64 0.60 1.07
C PHE A 320 -6.41 2.08 1.43
N SER A 321 -5.41 2.77 0.85
CA SER A 321 -5.32 4.22 0.99
C SER A 321 -6.53 4.97 0.38
N ARG A 322 -7.33 4.26 -0.43
CA ARG A 322 -8.62 4.73 -0.97
C ARG A 322 -9.82 4.25 -0.15
N PHE A 323 -9.64 3.54 0.93
CA PHE A 323 -10.76 3.02 1.72
C PHE A 323 -11.64 4.16 2.24
N GLY A 324 -12.94 4.06 2.01
CA GLY A 324 -13.88 5.15 2.30
C GLY A 324 -14.00 6.23 1.23
N LYS A 325 -13.33 6.09 0.08
CA LYS A 325 -13.42 7.02 -1.06
C LYS A 325 -13.87 6.28 -2.33
N THR A 326 -14.14 7.01 -3.39
CA THR A 326 -14.49 6.44 -4.72
C THR A 326 -13.41 5.44 -5.16
N GLY A 327 -13.85 4.23 -5.52
CA GLY A 327 -12.96 3.12 -5.86
C GLY A 327 -12.33 2.43 -4.65
N SER A 328 -12.93 2.61 -3.48
CA SER A 328 -12.59 1.89 -2.25
C SER A 328 -12.56 0.37 -2.48
N PRO A 329 -11.51 -0.34 -2.05
CA PRO A 329 -11.49 -1.80 -2.08
C PRO A 329 -12.54 -2.37 -1.09
N PHE A 330 -12.89 -3.63 -1.29
CA PHE A 330 -13.62 -4.36 -0.25
C PHE A 330 -12.69 -4.69 0.92
N PRO A 331 -13.21 -4.76 2.16
CA PRO A 331 -12.42 -5.14 3.33
C PRO A 331 -11.66 -6.46 3.18
N THR A 332 -12.13 -7.33 2.30
CA THR A 332 -11.55 -8.65 1.98
C THR A 332 -10.78 -8.67 0.66
N SER A 333 -10.23 -7.54 0.23
CA SER A 333 -9.41 -7.44 -0.97
C SER A 333 -8.29 -8.49 -1.00
N CYS A 334 -7.96 -8.97 -2.21
CA CYS A 334 -6.88 -9.94 -2.41
C CYS A 334 -5.48 -9.36 -2.10
N HIS A 335 -5.32 -8.05 -1.94
CA HIS A 335 -4.09 -7.46 -1.40
C HIS A 335 -3.66 -8.09 -0.07
N LYS A 336 -4.63 -8.48 0.76
CA LYS A 336 -4.37 -9.14 2.06
C LYS A 336 -3.87 -10.59 1.95
N ALA A 337 -3.80 -11.13 0.74
CA ALA A 337 -3.32 -12.50 0.50
C ALA A 337 -1.80 -12.60 0.32
N TYR A 338 -1.07 -11.47 0.23
CA TYR A 338 0.37 -11.47 0.04
C TYR A 338 1.07 -11.99 1.28
N ASP A 339 1.94 -13.00 1.12
CA ASP A 339 2.83 -13.45 2.18
C ASP A 339 4.01 -12.49 2.32
N TYR A 340 4.50 -11.97 1.18
CA TYR A 340 5.55 -10.97 1.10
C TYR A 340 5.21 -9.89 0.09
N ALA A 341 5.68 -8.67 0.35
CA ALA A 341 5.63 -7.56 -0.58
C ALA A 341 6.99 -6.85 -0.63
N ILE A 342 7.55 -6.70 -1.83
CA ILE A 342 8.82 -6.01 -2.03
C ILE A 342 8.57 -4.50 -2.04
N THR A 343 9.42 -3.76 -1.32
CA THR A 343 9.46 -2.29 -1.36
C THR A 343 10.85 -1.80 -1.74
N GLY A 344 10.91 -0.57 -2.25
CA GLY A 344 12.18 0.05 -2.64
C GLY A 344 13.07 0.42 -1.46
N SER A 345 12.49 0.68 -0.29
CA SER A 345 13.21 1.04 0.94
C SER A 345 12.33 0.77 2.17
N GLU A 346 12.93 0.82 3.36
CA GLU A 346 12.23 0.76 4.64
C GLU A 346 11.24 1.92 4.80
N ASN A 347 11.59 3.12 4.34
CA ASN A 347 10.73 4.31 4.41
C ASN A 347 9.39 4.12 3.67
N LEU A 348 9.33 3.21 2.71
CA LEU A 348 8.13 2.91 1.95
C LEU A 348 7.24 1.84 2.60
N ILE A 349 7.70 1.14 3.63
CA ILE A 349 6.92 0.09 4.31
C ILE A 349 5.59 0.66 4.79
N LYS A 350 5.60 1.78 5.51
CA LYS A 350 4.36 2.41 6.04
C LYS A 350 3.36 2.81 4.94
N VAL A 351 3.86 3.25 3.79
CA VAL A 351 3.04 3.57 2.62
C VAL A 351 2.34 2.32 2.09
N TYR A 352 3.08 1.24 1.90
CA TYR A 352 2.55 0.01 1.34
C TYR A 352 1.78 -0.85 2.35
N GLU A 353 2.08 -0.72 3.65
CA GLU A 353 1.23 -1.23 4.73
C GLU A 353 -0.20 -0.65 4.61
N GLU A 354 -0.30 0.66 4.39
CA GLU A 354 -1.59 1.31 4.08
C GLU A 354 -2.22 0.76 2.80
N VAL A 355 -1.44 0.65 1.72
CA VAL A 355 -1.92 0.24 0.40
C VAL A 355 -2.45 -1.19 0.38
N PHE A 356 -1.74 -2.13 0.99
CA PHE A 356 -2.09 -3.56 0.92
C PHE A 356 -2.90 -4.03 2.14
N GLY A 357 -2.85 -3.34 3.27
CA GLY A 357 -3.53 -3.73 4.50
C GLY A 357 -2.98 -5.05 5.06
N ILE A 358 -1.66 -5.21 5.04
CA ILE A 358 -0.90 -6.32 5.62
C ILE A 358 0.09 -5.75 6.66
N GLU A 359 0.61 -6.60 7.53
CA GLU A 359 1.56 -6.22 8.58
C GLU A 359 2.94 -5.83 8.03
N LYS A 360 3.67 -5.00 8.77
CA LYS A 360 5.00 -4.49 8.39
C LYS A 360 6.04 -5.61 8.16
N GLU A 361 5.94 -6.72 8.90
CA GLU A 361 6.84 -7.87 8.81
C GLU A 361 6.71 -8.65 7.49
N ALA A 362 5.64 -8.41 6.72
CA ALA A 362 5.48 -9.00 5.39
C ALA A 362 6.25 -8.24 4.30
N PHE A 363 6.81 -7.07 4.62
CA PHE A 363 7.54 -6.26 3.64
C PHE A 363 9.02 -6.59 3.63
N LEU A 364 9.58 -6.66 2.41
CA LEU A 364 11.00 -6.87 2.15
C LEU A 364 11.55 -5.61 1.47
N PRO A 365 12.29 -4.75 2.20
CA PRO A 365 12.83 -3.49 1.65
C PRO A 365 14.14 -3.72 0.89
N VAL A 366 14.12 -4.65 -0.07
CA VAL A 366 15.30 -5.11 -0.82
C VAL A 366 15.62 -4.26 -2.05
N GLY A 367 14.82 -3.24 -2.32
CA GLY A 367 14.96 -2.42 -3.52
C GLY A 367 14.09 -2.93 -4.68
N MET A 368 13.97 -2.10 -5.71
CA MET A 368 13.22 -2.42 -6.92
C MET A 368 14.14 -3.12 -7.93
N ALA A 369 14.00 -4.43 -8.09
CA ALA A 369 14.87 -5.24 -8.97
C ALA A 369 15.03 -4.69 -10.40
N ARG A 370 14.01 -4.00 -10.94
CA ARG A 370 14.10 -3.37 -12.27
C ARG A 370 15.13 -2.24 -12.36
N LEU A 371 15.58 -1.74 -11.21
CA LEU A 371 16.63 -0.73 -11.12
C LEU A 371 18.02 -1.34 -10.96
N ASP A 372 18.13 -2.67 -10.82
CA ASP A 372 19.41 -3.35 -10.82
C ASP A 372 20.10 -3.08 -12.17
N GLY A 373 21.34 -2.67 -12.15
CA GLY A 373 22.06 -2.25 -13.36
C GLY A 373 21.63 -0.90 -13.94
N PHE A 374 20.71 -0.17 -13.30
CA PHE A 374 20.30 1.17 -13.76
C PHE A 374 21.47 2.16 -13.72
N LEU A 375 22.40 2.01 -12.79
CA LEU A 375 23.61 2.82 -12.66
C LEU A 375 24.84 2.16 -13.33
N ASP A 376 24.68 1.08 -14.12
CA ASP A 376 25.79 0.47 -14.83
C ASP A 376 26.35 1.41 -15.89
N GLU A 377 27.57 1.90 -15.67
CA GLU A 377 28.22 2.91 -16.51
C GLU A 377 28.37 2.47 -17.95
N LYS A 378 28.62 1.17 -18.18
CA LYS A 378 28.77 0.63 -19.54
C LYS A 378 27.42 0.67 -20.27
N ASN A 379 26.35 0.21 -19.61
CA ASN A 379 25.00 0.23 -20.18
C ASN A 379 24.55 1.65 -20.51
N ILE A 380 24.86 2.60 -19.61
CA ILE A 380 24.57 4.03 -19.81
C ILE A 380 25.35 4.58 -21.01
N ALA A 381 26.66 4.30 -21.10
CA ALA A 381 27.50 4.77 -22.18
C ALA A 381 27.08 4.20 -23.55
N ASP A 382 26.82 2.89 -23.60
CA ASP A 382 26.35 2.21 -24.81
C ASP A 382 25.00 2.78 -25.26
N PHE A 383 24.07 2.99 -24.34
CA PHE A 383 22.77 3.62 -24.64
C PHE A 383 22.94 5.03 -25.18
N LYS A 384 23.72 5.89 -24.51
CA LYS A 384 23.95 7.29 -24.94
C LYS A 384 24.55 7.34 -26.33
N LYS A 385 25.49 6.46 -26.63
CA LYS A 385 26.12 6.39 -27.95
C LYS A 385 25.10 6.08 -29.07
N GLU A 386 24.22 5.09 -28.86
CA GLU A 386 23.20 4.76 -29.84
C GLU A 386 22.11 5.84 -29.91
N PHE A 387 21.73 6.42 -28.77
CA PHE A 387 20.74 7.50 -28.70
C PHE A 387 21.21 8.74 -29.50
N TYR A 388 22.43 9.23 -29.28
CA TYR A 388 22.95 10.40 -29.98
C TYR A 388 23.22 10.14 -31.47
N LYS A 389 23.44 8.89 -31.86
CA LYS A 389 23.50 8.52 -33.28
C LYS A 389 22.13 8.64 -33.94
N GLN A 390 21.06 8.25 -33.23
CA GLN A 390 19.68 8.34 -33.72
C GLN A 390 19.12 9.78 -33.65
N TYR A 391 19.52 10.52 -32.62
CA TYR A 391 19.05 11.88 -32.33
C TYR A 391 20.26 12.84 -32.21
N PRO A 392 20.87 13.24 -33.33
CA PRO A 392 22.07 14.09 -33.30
C PRO A 392 21.83 15.49 -32.74
N ASP A 393 20.59 15.99 -32.80
CA ASP A 393 20.21 17.31 -32.27
C ASP A 393 20.36 17.41 -30.74
N PHE A 394 20.45 16.28 -30.05
CA PHE A 394 20.64 16.20 -28.60
C PHE A 394 22.11 16.32 -28.16
N ILE A 395 23.06 16.29 -29.12
CA ILE A 395 24.48 16.38 -28.78
C ILE A 395 24.77 17.76 -28.22
N ASP A 396 25.47 17.80 -27.08
CA ASP A 396 25.84 19.01 -26.35
C ASP A 396 24.65 19.89 -25.89
N LYS A 397 23.46 19.33 -25.82
CA LYS A 397 22.25 19.99 -25.29
C LYS A 397 21.86 19.41 -23.94
N LYS A 398 21.30 20.25 -23.07
CA LYS A 398 20.59 19.83 -21.87
C LYS A 398 19.15 19.41 -22.25
N VAL A 399 18.64 18.38 -21.59
CA VAL A 399 17.34 17.80 -21.93
C VAL A 399 16.35 17.94 -20.78
N ILE A 400 15.22 18.57 -21.06
CA ILE A 400 14.05 18.57 -20.20
C ILE A 400 13.12 17.46 -20.65
N LEU A 401 12.81 16.50 -19.77
CA LEU A 401 11.84 15.45 -20.03
C LEU A 401 10.51 15.78 -19.32
N PHE A 402 9.49 16.13 -20.08
CA PHE A 402 8.14 16.36 -19.59
C PHE A 402 7.33 15.08 -19.63
N ALA A 403 7.09 14.47 -18.47
CA ALA A 403 6.47 13.15 -18.35
C ALA A 403 5.36 13.11 -17.27
N PRO A 404 4.20 13.78 -17.50
CA PRO A 404 3.13 13.88 -16.54
C PRO A 404 2.23 12.64 -16.49
N THR A 405 1.45 12.53 -15.41
CA THR A 405 0.34 11.59 -15.28
C THR A 405 -0.84 12.01 -16.16
N PHE A 406 -1.54 11.04 -16.75
CA PHE A 406 -2.80 11.30 -17.45
C PHE A 406 -3.92 11.77 -16.49
N ARG A 407 -4.90 12.48 -17.05
CA ARG A 407 -6.17 12.83 -16.41
C ARG A 407 -7.29 11.90 -16.92
N GLY A 408 -8.43 11.91 -16.25
CA GLY A 408 -9.57 11.05 -16.59
C GLY A 408 -9.65 9.74 -15.76
N SER A 409 -10.64 8.91 -16.07
CA SER A 409 -11.04 7.75 -15.26
C SER A 409 -10.52 6.39 -15.79
N GLY A 410 -9.37 6.37 -16.44
CA GLY A 410 -8.73 5.18 -17.01
C GLY A 410 -8.49 5.32 -18.52
N GLN A 411 -7.98 4.27 -19.17
CA GLN A 411 -7.49 4.32 -20.54
C GLN A 411 -8.47 4.91 -21.56
N LYS A 412 -9.76 4.59 -21.44
CA LYS A 412 -10.78 5.07 -22.42
C LYS A 412 -11.01 6.58 -22.41
N ASN A 413 -10.69 7.25 -21.33
CA ASN A 413 -10.94 8.68 -21.12
C ASN A 413 -9.65 9.37 -20.63
N ALA A 414 -8.49 8.80 -20.97
CA ALA A 414 -7.21 9.39 -20.62
C ALA A 414 -6.93 10.60 -21.52
N TYR A 415 -6.51 11.71 -20.91
CA TYR A 415 -6.09 12.92 -21.58
C TYR A 415 -5.06 13.67 -20.74
N TYR A 416 -4.39 14.62 -21.33
CA TYR A 416 -3.65 15.68 -20.66
C TYR A 416 -4.06 17.02 -21.26
N ASP A 417 -4.19 18.04 -20.42
CA ASP A 417 -4.57 19.39 -20.86
C ASP A 417 -3.31 20.13 -21.33
N LEU A 418 -3.06 20.05 -22.64
CA LEU A 418 -1.85 20.60 -23.25
C LEU A 418 -1.90 22.12 -23.40
N ASP A 419 -3.07 22.74 -23.29
CA ASP A 419 -3.22 24.22 -23.26
C ASP A 419 -2.58 24.83 -22.01
N LYS A 420 -2.15 23.99 -21.05
CA LYS A 420 -1.39 24.42 -19.87
C LYS A 420 0.10 24.62 -20.12
N ILE A 421 0.56 24.40 -21.35
CA ILE A 421 1.95 24.57 -21.75
C ILE A 421 1.99 25.43 -23.00
N ASP A 422 2.62 26.60 -22.91
CA ASP A 422 2.89 27.46 -24.04
C ASP A 422 4.19 26.99 -24.73
N LEU A 423 4.02 26.35 -25.92
CA LEU A 423 5.16 25.83 -26.67
C LEU A 423 6.04 26.91 -27.26
N ASP A 424 5.49 28.07 -27.57
CA ASP A 424 6.27 29.21 -28.09
C ASP A 424 7.23 29.73 -27.01
N GLU A 425 6.74 29.87 -25.78
CA GLU A 425 7.60 30.27 -24.64
C GLU A 425 8.63 29.20 -24.26
N ILE A 426 8.26 27.91 -24.34
CA ILE A 426 9.22 26.80 -24.15
C ILE A 426 10.29 26.83 -25.25
N TYR A 427 9.90 26.99 -26.52
CA TYR A 427 10.83 27.04 -27.63
C TYR A 427 11.82 28.21 -27.50
N LYS A 428 11.34 29.40 -27.13
CA LYS A 428 12.17 30.57 -26.82
C LYS A 428 13.13 30.30 -25.67
N PHE A 429 12.65 29.67 -24.61
CA PHE A 429 13.49 29.29 -23.47
C PHE A 429 14.58 28.30 -23.88
N CYS A 430 14.28 27.31 -24.70
CA CYS A 430 15.25 26.29 -25.13
C CYS A 430 16.50 26.93 -25.76
N GLY A 431 16.31 27.97 -26.58
CA GLY A 431 17.43 28.65 -27.23
C GLY A 431 18.38 27.66 -27.91
N ASP A 432 19.67 27.81 -27.69
CA ASP A 432 20.71 26.90 -28.19
C ASP A 432 21.19 25.88 -27.15
N LYS A 433 20.63 25.92 -25.94
CA LYS A 433 21.12 25.11 -24.80
C LYS A 433 20.25 23.90 -24.47
N TRP A 434 18.94 23.99 -24.67
CA TRP A 434 18.00 23.02 -24.19
C TRP A 434 17.20 22.34 -25.30
N ILE A 435 16.82 21.11 -25.02
CA ILE A 435 15.82 20.35 -25.78
C ILE A 435 14.68 19.99 -24.82
N PHE A 436 13.44 20.13 -25.29
CA PHE A 436 12.23 19.79 -24.56
C PHE A 436 11.60 18.51 -25.15
N VAL A 437 11.53 17.46 -24.37
CA VAL A 437 10.96 16.16 -24.77
C VAL A 437 9.64 15.93 -24.08
N ILE A 438 8.60 15.72 -24.84
CA ILE A 438 7.26 15.38 -24.35
C ILE A 438 7.08 13.86 -24.36
N LYS A 439 6.82 13.28 -23.19
CA LYS A 439 6.58 11.83 -23.02
C LYS A 439 5.28 11.60 -22.27
N LEU A 440 4.16 11.68 -22.98
CA LEU A 440 2.85 11.46 -22.39
C LEU A 440 2.65 9.99 -21.96
N HIS A 441 1.71 9.80 -21.03
CA HIS A 441 1.39 8.47 -20.53
C HIS A 441 0.81 7.58 -21.64
N PRO A 442 1.16 6.28 -21.73
CA PRO A 442 0.70 5.35 -22.78
C PRO A 442 -0.82 5.14 -22.86
N PHE A 443 -1.60 5.62 -21.92
CA PHE A 443 -3.07 5.59 -21.98
C PHE A 443 -3.65 6.70 -22.86
N ILE A 444 -2.86 7.72 -23.21
CA ILE A 444 -3.25 8.76 -24.15
C ILE A 444 -3.01 8.21 -25.55
N ASP A 445 -4.08 8.09 -26.35
CA ASP A 445 -4.03 7.34 -27.61
C ASP A 445 -3.24 8.05 -28.72
N ASN A 446 -3.06 9.37 -28.62
CA ASN A 446 -2.34 10.16 -29.61
C ASN A 446 -1.17 10.90 -28.97
N GLY A 447 -0.06 10.97 -29.67
CA GLY A 447 1.03 11.87 -29.36
C GLY A 447 0.64 13.34 -29.49
N PHE A 448 1.58 14.21 -29.27
CA PHE A 448 1.42 15.65 -29.38
C PHE A 448 1.85 16.16 -30.77
N GLU A 449 0.97 16.85 -31.51
CA GLU A 449 1.36 17.48 -32.76
C GLU A 449 2.20 18.73 -32.46
N ILE A 450 3.50 18.61 -32.69
CA ILE A 450 4.44 19.73 -32.54
C ILE A 450 4.48 20.49 -33.84
N PRO A 451 4.23 21.82 -33.87
CA PRO A 451 4.39 22.66 -35.05
C PRO A 451 5.77 22.50 -35.70
N GLU A 452 5.82 22.49 -37.02
CA GLU A 452 7.09 22.26 -37.77
C GLU A 452 8.22 23.21 -37.34
N GLU A 453 7.87 24.47 -37.03
CA GLU A 453 8.80 25.50 -36.59
C GLU A 453 9.46 25.23 -35.22
N TYR A 454 8.95 24.26 -34.44
CA TYR A 454 9.49 23.94 -33.12
C TYR A 454 10.21 22.59 -33.06
N GLN A 455 10.16 21.79 -34.14
CA GLN A 455 10.63 20.39 -34.16
C GLN A 455 12.15 20.24 -34.06
N ASP A 456 12.90 21.30 -34.17
CA ASP A 456 14.36 21.30 -33.94
C ASP A 456 14.75 21.30 -32.44
N LYS A 457 13.80 21.63 -31.54
CA LYS A 457 14.06 21.72 -30.07
C LYS A 457 13.00 21.04 -29.22
N ILE A 458 11.81 20.80 -29.74
CA ILE A 458 10.71 20.14 -29.04
C ILE A 458 10.42 18.82 -29.73
N PHE A 459 10.48 17.72 -28.98
CA PHE A 459 10.31 16.36 -29.51
C PHE A 459 9.16 15.65 -28.82
N ASP A 460 8.29 14.98 -29.58
CA ASP A 460 7.31 14.06 -29.03
C ASP A 460 7.87 12.63 -29.03
N PHE A 461 8.08 12.09 -27.82
CA PHE A 461 8.51 10.71 -27.58
C PHE A 461 7.37 9.85 -27.01
N TRP A 462 6.13 10.13 -27.40
CA TRP A 462 4.95 9.42 -26.92
C TRP A 462 5.08 7.89 -27.07
N ASP A 463 5.58 7.39 -28.18
CA ASP A 463 5.74 5.97 -28.50
C ASP A 463 7.05 5.36 -27.97
N TYR A 464 7.94 6.14 -27.38
CA TYR A 464 9.20 5.63 -26.82
C TYR A 464 8.94 4.60 -25.72
N GLN A 465 9.49 3.38 -25.89
CA GLN A 465 9.05 2.21 -25.11
C GLN A 465 9.49 2.23 -23.64
N ASP A 466 10.69 2.75 -23.35
CA ASP A 466 11.32 2.64 -22.04
C ASP A 466 11.75 4.01 -21.51
N ILE A 467 10.88 4.61 -20.70
CA ILE A 467 11.15 5.92 -20.10
C ILE A 467 12.42 5.89 -19.22
N ASN A 468 12.75 4.77 -18.56
CA ASN A 468 13.91 4.69 -17.69
C ASN A 468 15.23 4.89 -18.47
N LYS A 469 15.27 4.49 -19.75
CA LYS A 469 16.42 4.76 -20.60
C LYS A 469 16.54 6.23 -20.98
N LEU A 470 15.42 6.94 -21.15
CA LEU A 470 15.44 8.38 -21.40
C LEU A 470 16.05 9.17 -20.23
N TYR A 471 15.95 8.67 -19.00
CA TYR A 471 16.52 9.34 -17.85
C TYR A 471 18.05 9.52 -17.95
N TYR A 472 18.74 8.64 -18.68
CA TYR A 472 20.18 8.75 -18.87
C TYR A 472 20.60 10.01 -19.64
N VAL A 473 19.75 10.45 -20.57
CA VAL A 473 19.98 11.67 -21.37
C VAL A 473 19.19 12.87 -20.85
N THR A 474 18.40 12.70 -19.82
CA THR A 474 17.60 13.77 -19.18
C THR A 474 18.44 14.52 -18.14
N ASP A 475 18.41 15.84 -18.16
CA ASP A 475 19.04 16.71 -17.15
C ASP A 475 18.02 17.27 -16.15
N LEU A 476 16.76 17.45 -16.57
CA LEU A 476 15.67 17.90 -15.74
C LEU A 476 14.40 17.10 -16.03
N LEU A 477 13.85 16.43 -15.03
CA LEU A 477 12.53 15.80 -15.14
C LEU A 477 11.44 16.79 -14.73
N VAL A 478 10.43 16.96 -15.59
CA VAL A 478 9.20 17.68 -15.26
C VAL A 478 8.05 16.68 -15.19
N THR A 479 7.46 16.54 -14.04
CA THR A 479 6.37 15.57 -13.79
C THR A 479 5.29 16.20 -12.91
N ASP A 480 4.37 15.39 -12.35
CA ASP A 480 3.29 15.86 -11.49
C ASP A 480 3.02 14.84 -10.34
N TYR A 481 2.01 13.97 -10.48
CA TYR A 481 1.62 12.97 -9.48
C TYR A 481 2.13 11.56 -9.82
N SER A 482 2.95 11.44 -10.85
CA SER A 482 3.50 10.18 -11.34
C SER A 482 4.55 9.63 -10.37
N SER A 483 4.69 8.31 -10.33
CA SER A 483 5.76 7.63 -9.60
C SER A 483 7.10 7.59 -10.34
N ASN A 484 7.20 8.21 -11.51
CA ASN A 484 8.40 8.19 -12.34
C ASN A 484 9.58 8.93 -11.69
N TYR A 485 9.31 9.92 -10.85
CA TYR A 485 10.35 10.62 -10.10
C TYR A 485 11.16 9.70 -9.18
N TYR A 486 10.54 8.62 -8.67
CA TYR A 486 11.23 7.67 -7.80
C TYR A 486 12.42 7.01 -8.49
N ASP A 487 12.21 6.49 -9.70
CA ASP A 487 13.28 5.86 -10.47
C ASP A 487 14.34 6.89 -10.91
N TYR A 488 13.88 8.07 -11.30
CA TYR A 488 14.75 9.18 -11.72
C TYR A 488 15.63 9.71 -10.56
N ALA A 489 15.11 9.69 -9.33
CA ALA A 489 15.83 10.14 -8.14
C ALA A 489 17.14 9.38 -7.90
N LEU A 490 17.24 8.14 -8.39
CA LEU A 490 18.49 7.36 -8.30
C LEU A 490 19.67 8.01 -9.05
N LEU A 491 19.38 8.92 -9.99
CA LEU A 491 20.39 9.72 -10.70
C LEU A 491 20.74 11.03 -9.97
N GLU A 492 20.05 11.36 -8.87
CA GLU A 492 20.21 12.59 -8.09
C GLU A 492 20.08 13.89 -8.92
N LYS A 493 19.37 13.82 -10.04
CA LYS A 493 19.15 14.95 -10.96
C LYS A 493 17.86 15.69 -10.60
N PRO A 494 17.76 17.00 -10.91
CA PRO A 494 16.65 17.85 -10.51
C PRO A 494 15.29 17.44 -11.08
N VAL A 495 14.23 17.68 -10.29
CA VAL A 495 12.83 17.43 -10.66
C VAL A 495 11.98 18.65 -10.40
N ILE A 496 11.14 19.03 -11.37
CA ILE A 496 10.05 19.99 -11.18
C ILE A 496 8.71 19.21 -11.17
N PHE A 497 7.87 19.51 -10.18
CA PHE A 497 6.49 19.01 -10.08
C PHE A 497 5.53 20.10 -10.57
N TYR A 498 5.11 19.99 -11.83
CA TYR A 498 4.15 20.92 -12.44
C TYR A 498 2.72 20.45 -12.16
N THR A 499 2.07 21.07 -11.19
CA THR A 499 0.81 20.61 -10.60
C THR A 499 -0.30 21.66 -10.70
N TYR A 500 -0.57 22.16 -11.93
CA TYR A 500 -1.53 23.23 -12.22
C TYR A 500 -2.96 22.96 -11.72
N ASP A 501 -3.32 21.69 -11.50
CA ASP A 501 -4.62 21.25 -11.03
C ASP A 501 -4.56 20.59 -9.65
N ARG A 502 -3.56 20.90 -8.82
CA ARG A 502 -3.23 20.19 -7.57
C ARG A 502 -4.43 20.00 -6.66
N GLU A 503 -5.13 21.07 -6.32
CA GLU A 503 -6.26 20.98 -5.41
C GLU A 503 -7.37 20.07 -5.96
N PHE A 504 -7.71 20.24 -7.23
CA PHE A 504 -8.71 19.39 -7.87
C PHE A 504 -8.29 17.93 -7.92
N TYR A 505 -7.03 17.64 -8.24
CA TYR A 505 -6.51 16.28 -8.32
C TYR A 505 -6.50 15.61 -6.94
N GLU A 506 -5.98 16.29 -5.91
CA GLU A 506 -5.93 15.79 -4.54
C GLU A 506 -7.32 15.50 -3.98
N LEU A 507 -8.30 16.38 -4.24
CA LEU A 507 -9.68 16.23 -3.77
C LEU A 507 -10.47 15.15 -4.53
N THR A 508 -10.26 14.98 -5.82
CA THR A 508 -11.05 14.07 -6.67
C THR A 508 -10.40 12.70 -6.85
N ARG A 509 -9.15 12.65 -7.28
CA ARG A 509 -8.40 11.42 -7.50
C ARG A 509 -7.89 10.84 -6.18
N GLY A 510 -7.48 11.73 -5.27
CA GLY A 510 -6.92 11.42 -3.98
C GLY A 510 -5.42 11.09 -4.04
N VAL A 511 -4.72 11.62 -3.06
CA VAL A 511 -3.31 11.32 -2.81
C VAL A 511 -3.17 10.75 -1.41
N HIS A 512 -2.17 9.92 -1.18
CA HIS A 512 -1.86 9.43 0.16
C HIS A 512 -0.90 10.37 0.91
N ARG A 513 -0.19 11.26 0.17
CA ARG A 513 0.64 12.34 0.71
C ARG A 513 0.38 13.61 -0.09
N GLY A 514 0.33 14.78 0.55
CA GLY A 514 0.22 16.07 -0.13
C GLY A 514 1.47 16.35 -0.95
N VAL A 515 1.31 16.68 -2.23
CA VAL A 515 2.43 16.89 -3.15
C VAL A 515 3.31 18.04 -2.68
N LYS A 516 2.70 19.15 -2.29
CA LYS A 516 3.43 20.38 -1.88
C LYS A 516 4.38 20.15 -0.70
N GLN A 517 4.05 19.22 0.20
CA GLN A 517 4.83 18.94 1.41
C GLN A 517 5.89 17.85 1.22
N HIS A 518 5.68 16.93 0.26
CA HIS A 518 6.46 15.70 0.17
C HIS A 518 7.15 15.50 -1.19
N ALA A 519 6.93 16.39 -2.16
CA ALA A 519 7.61 16.31 -3.45
C ALA A 519 9.11 16.56 -3.28
N PRO A 520 9.97 15.65 -3.76
CA PRO A 520 11.41 15.80 -3.66
C PRO A 520 11.98 16.71 -4.77
N GLY A 521 11.44 17.92 -4.91
CA GLY A 521 11.86 18.91 -5.89
C GLY A 521 11.00 20.15 -5.84
N LYS A 522 11.17 21.00 -6.83
CA LYS A 522 10.41 22.25 -6.96
C LYS A 522 8.96 21.96 -7.37
N VAL A 523 8.00 22.47 -6.59
CA VAL A 523 6.57 22.41 -6.93
C VAL A 523 6.12 23.74 -7.49
N VAL A 524 5.50 23.73 -8.68
CA VAL A 524 4.95 24.90 -9.38
C VAL A 524 3.50 24.63 -9.78
N GLU A 525 2.64 25.64 -9.66
CA GLU A 525 1.18 25.52 -9.85
C GLU A 525 0.65 26.31 -11.05
N SER A 526 1.51 27.10 -11.71
CA SER A 526 1.18 27.79 -12.96
C SER A 526 2.29 27.66 -13.99
N PHE A 527 1.98 27.97 -15.25
CA PHE A 527 2.98 27.95 -16.33
C PHE A 527 4.01 29.05 -16.14
N GLU A 528 3.59 30.20 -15.63
CA GLU A 528 4.47 31.33 -15.31
C GLU A 528 5.51 30.94 -14.24
N GLU A 529 5.07 30.28 -13.16
CA GLU A 529 5.97 29.75 -12.12
C GLU A 529 6.93 28.72 -12.70
N PHE A 530 6.41 27.82 -13.57
CA PHE A 530 7.24 26.81 -14.24
C PHE A 530 8.32 27.46 -15.10
N LEU A 531 7.93 28.40 -15.97
CA LEU A 531 8.87 29.10 -16.85
C LEU A 531 9.90 29.94 -16.05
N GLN A 532 9.46 30.54 -14.94
CA GLN A 532 10.36 31.29 -14.07
C GLN A 532 11.38 30.37 -13.38
N ALA A 533 10.93 29.21 -12.88
CA ALA A 533 11.83 28.22 -12.29
C ALA A 533 12.89 27.73 -13.29
N LEU A 534 12.51 27.56 -14.56
CA LEU A 534 13.46 27.21 -15.63
C LEU A 534 14.47 28.33 -15.87
N LYS A 535 14.02 29.59 -15.94
CA LYS A 535 14.90 30.76 -16.20
C LYS A 535 15.88 31.00 -15.07
N ASP A 536 15.46 30.80 -13.84
CA ASP A 536 16.26 30.99 -12.64
C ASP A 536 17.16 29.78 -12.29
N GLU A 537 16.96 28.65 -12.99
CA GLU A 537 17.52 27.32 -12.66
C GLU A 537 17.23 26.94 -11.17
N ASP A 538 16.05 27.35 -10.65
CA ASP A 538 15.63 27.06 -9.28
C ASP A 538 14.85 25.74 -9.21
N PHE A 539 15.56 24.65 -9.01
CA PHE A 539 15.00 23.30 -9.01
C PHE A 539 14.92 22.65 -7.61
N GLU A 540 15.40 23.34 -6.58
CA GLU A 540 15.47 22.82 -5.21
C GLU A 540 16.19 21.46 -5.15
N GLU A 541 17.34 21.33 -5.81
CA GLU A 541 18.05 20.06 -6.03
C GLU A 541 18.41 19.30 -4.75
N GLU A 542 18.60 19.98 -3.64
CA GLU A 542 18.93 19.31 -2.38
C GLU A 542 17.80 18.37 -1.91
N LYS A 543 16.54 18.66 -2.26
CA LYS A 543 15.41 17.79 -1.91
C LYS A 543 15.49 16.42 -2.59
N ILE A 544 15.88 16.37 -3.87
CA ILE A 544 15.99 15.09 -4.58
C ILE A 544 17.19 14.28 -4.09
N LYS A 545 18.30 14.94 -3.74
CA LYS A 545 19.48 14.29 -3.17
C LYS A 545 19.19 13.69 -1.79
N GLU A 546 18.48 14.44 -0.93
CA GLU A 546 18.03 13.94 0.37
C GLU A 546 17.09 12.73 0.21
N PHE A 547 16.10 12.84 -0.67
CA PHE A 547 15.19 11.75 -1.01
C PHE A 547 15.94 10.52 -1.55
N ALA A 548 16.91 10.71 -2.44
CA ALA A 548 17.74 9.64 -2.97
C ALA A 548 18.54 8.95 -1.84
N LYS A 549 19.15 9.73 -0.96
CA LYS A 549 19.88 9.20 0.20
C LYS A 549 18.96 8.38 1.13
N GLU A 550 17.76 8.86 1.42
CA GLU A 550 16.80 8.18 2.29
C GLU A 550 16.27 6.87 1.69
N ASN A 551 16.04 6.83 0.38
CA ASN A 551 15.40 5.71 -0.28
C ASN A 551 16.37 4.74 -0.96
N PHE A 552 17.58 5.20 -1.31
CA PHE A 552 18.57 4.41 -2.03
C PHE A 552 19.95 4.33 -1.33
N GLY A 553 20.12 4.95 -0.16
CA GLY A 553 21.40 4.98 0.55
C GLY A 553 22.04 3.61 0.82
N HIS A 554 21.21 2.56 0.91
CA HIS A 554 21.64 1.17 1.10
C HIS A 554 21.44 0.28 -0.15
N TYR A 555 21.02 0.89 -1.28
CA TYR A 555 20.76 0.16 -2.51
C TYR A 555 22.03 0.04 -3.35
N THR A 556 22.45 -1.20 -3.61
CA THR A 556 23.69 -1.53 -4.33
C THR A 556 23.44 -2.13 -5.71
N GLY A 557 22.19 -2.06 -6.22
CA GLY A 557 21.84 -2.64 -7.50
C GLY A 557 21.68 -4.17 -7.47
N ASP A 558 21.34 -4.72 -6.33
CA ASP A 558 21.25 -6.16 -6.05
C ASP A 558 19.86 -6.60 -5.54
N GLY A 559 18.83 -5.80 -5.84
CA GLY A 559 17.46 -6.06 -5.39
C GLY A 559 16.93 -7.43 -5.81
N ALA A 560 17.25 -7.89 -7.01
CA ALA A 560 16.88 -9.23 -7.47
C ALA A 560 17.60 -10.32 -6.67
N ASP A 561 18.88 -10.16 -6.38
CA ASP A 561 19.66 -11.11 -5.57
C ASP A 561 19.12 -11.22 -4.16
N LYS A 562 18.90 -10.08 -3.50
CA LYS A 562 18.31 -10.03 -2.14
C LYS A 562 16.92 -10.66 -2.11
N ALA A 563 16.06 -10.36 -3.08
CA ALA A 563 14.73 -10.98 -3.16
C ALA A 563 14.81 -12.50 -3.33
N ILE A 564 15.74 -13.01 -4.13
CA ILE A 564 15.95 -14.45 -4.31
C ILE A 564 16.49 -15.09 -3.03
N ASP A 565 17.47 -14.47 -2.39
CA ASP A 565 18.12 -15.02 -1.20
C ASP A 565 17.16 -15.08 -0.01
N GLU A 566 16.41 -14.02 0.25
CA GLU A 566 15.46 -13.97 1.38
C GLU A 566 14.24 -14.87 1.16
N ILE A 567 13.68 -14.88 -0.06
CA ILE A 567 12.41 -15.58 -0.31
C ILE A 567 12.62 -17.06 -0.63
N LEU A 568 13.60 -17.38 -1.47
CA LEU A 568 13.78 -18.73 -2.03
C LEU A 568 14.85 -19.53 -1.32
N LEU A 569 15.98 -18.90 -0.99
CA LEU A 569 17.15 -19.60 -0.43
C LEU A 569 17.21 -19.50 1.10
N LYS A 570 16.41 -18.59 1.71
CA LYS A 570 16.38 -18.33 3.16
C LYS A 570 17.78 -18.11 3.73
N LYS A 571 18.62 -17.41 2.99
CA LYS A 571 19.90 -16.94 3.52
C LYS A 571 19.62 -15.76 4.42
N GLU A 572 20.01 -15.84 5.70
CA GLU A 572 20.04 -14.66 6.56
C GLU A 572 20.99 -13.67 5.90
N VAL A 573 20.50 -12.45 5.69
CA VAL A 573 21.36 -11.35 5.24
C VAL A 573 22.30 -11.08 6.42
N ILE A 574 23.57 -11.38 6.24
CA ILE A 574 24.60 -10.96 7.18
C ILE A 574 24.69 -9.44 7.02
N GLU A 575 24.20 -8.68 8.03
CA GLU A 575 24.31 -7.23 8.12
C GLU A 575 25.77 -6.74 8.01
#